data_6e6fff67d4844795cdf3fbd91e135cda
#
_entry.id   6e6fff67d4844795cdf3fbd91e135cda
#
_cell.length_a   1.000
_cell.length_b   1.000
_cell.length_c   1.000
_cell.angle_alpha   90.00
_cell.angle_beta   90.00
_cell.angle_gamma   90.00
#
_symmetry.space_group_name_H-M   'P 1'
#
loop_
_entity.id
_entity.type
_entity.pdbx_description
1 polymer ?
#
loop_
_entity_poly.entity_id
_entity_poly.type
_entity_poly.pdbx_seq_one_letter_code
_entity_poly.pdbx_strand_id
1 'polypeptide(L)'
;SSFAQRHSAFHWYAGFDEAQRVPGSFGLETADQVYELASDWLTRKGQEDDWFLHVHLWDPHTPYRAPASFGDPFAEAPLPEWLTEEVRHQHWQQCGPHSAQECSGFSPNEKARKYFPRQPQQIGDMHAVREMFDGYDTGVLYADKYVGQIMNLLAELDIDDDVAIMISSDHGETLGELNVYGDHQTADQFTSHIPMILKWPGTEKNQGKKFEAMHYQIDITATILEMLGIEVPASWDGESFAEHLQKGDDEGRSHLIVSQGAWTCQRGVRWGNNLLIDTMHDGYHLFDDVMLFDLANDPHETKNIAEEDQSTLNEGQALLGHWLADN
;
A
#
# COMPACT_ATOMS: atom_id res chain seq x y z
N SER A 1 12.99 -0.63 -11.26
CA SER A 1 11.94 0.27 -10.78
C SER A 1 11.63 1.37 -11.80
N SER A 2 10.36 1.60 -12.08
CA SER A 2 9.89 2.71 -12.92
C SER A 2 9.93 4.06 -12.20
N PHE A 3 9.97 4.04 -10.89
CA PHE A 3 9.95 5.23 -10.02
C PHE A 3 10.97 6.27 -10.46
N ALA A 4 12.14 5.83 -10.80
CA ALA A 4 13.22 6.64 -11.32
C ALA A 4 12.97 7.29 -12.69
N GLN A 5 12.06 6.78 -13.48
CA GLN A 5 11.69 7.39 -14.76
C GLN A 5 10.67 8.51 -14.57
N ARG A 6 9.84 8.42 -13.53
CA ARG A 6 8.85 9.44 -13.17
C ARG A 6 9.48 10.63 -12.43
N HIS A 7 10.51 10.36 -11.65
CA HIS A 7 11.18 11.36 -10.82
C HIS A 7 12.65 11.47 -11.25
N SER A 8 13.04 12.55 -11.85
CA SER A 8 14.42 12.82 -12.28
C SER A 8 15.39 13.12 -11.12
N ALA A 9 15.08 12.60 -9.93
CA ALA A 9 15.83 12.86 -8.71
C ALA A 9 16.90 11.76 -8.51
N PHE A 10 18.15 12.07 -8.78
CA PHE A 10 19.28 11.13 -8.65
C PHE A 10 19.45 10.54 -7.26
N HIS A 11 18.95 11.19 -6.21
CA HIS A 11 19.06 10.67 -4.84
C HIS A 11 18.28 9.36 -4.62
N TRP A 12 17.28 9.04 -5.45
CA TRP A 12 16.57 7.75 -5.40
C TRP A 12 17.47 6.55 -5.69
N TYR A 13 18.60 6.76 -6.33
CA TYR A 13 19.59 5.71 -6.63
C TYR A 13 20.84 5.81 -5.78
N ALA A 14 20.93 6.81 -4.89
CA ALA A 14 22.08 6.96 -4.04
C ALA A 14 22.28 5.70 -3.18
N GLY A 15 23.46 5.11 -3.27
CA GLY A 15 23.79 3.87 -2.54
C GLY A 15 23.51 2.57 -3.29
N PHE A 16 22.88 2.59 -4.48
CA PHE A 16 22.75 1.40 -5.32
C PHE A 16 23.86 1.36 -6.37
N ASP A 17 24.57 0.22 -6.47
CA ASP A 17 25.57 0.00 -7.49
C ASP A 17 24.94 -0.27 -8.87
N GLU A 18 23.78 -0.94 -8.89
CA GLU A 18 23.03 -1.23 -10.10
C GLU A 18 21.58 -0.78 -9.94
N ALA A 19 21.04 -0.09 -10.96
CA ALA A 19 19.63 0.24 -11.09
C ALA A 19 19.12 -0.22 -12.46
N GLN A 20 18.31 -1.27 -12.47
CA GLN A 20 17.76 -1.84 -13.68
C GLN A 20 16.31 -1.43 -13.90
N ARG A 21 15.91 -1.30 -15.15
CA ARG A 21 14.56 -0.94 -15.57
C ARG A 21 14.19 -1.63 -16.86
N VAL A 22 12.90 -1.90 -17.05
CA VAL A 22 12.38 -2.41 -18.32
C VAL A 22 12.48 -1.30 -19.37
N PRO A 23 13.22 -1.49 -20.47
CA PRO A 23 13.39 -0.46 -21.50
C PRO A 23 12.06 -0.05 -22.13
N GLY A 24 11.78 1.26 -22.18
CA GLY A 24 10.60 1.81 -22.85
C GLY A 24 9.27 1.64 -22.13
N SER A 25 9.26 1.09 -20.91
CA SER A 25 8.02 0.87 -20.14
C SER A 25 7.42 2.14 -19.55
N PHE A 26 8.24 3.09 -19.15
CA PHE A 26 7.83 4.38 -18.55
C PHE A 26 6.85 4.24 -17.37
N GLY A 27 6.99 3.21 -16.57
CA GLY A 27 6.10 2.93 -15.45
C GLY A 27 4.91 2.04 -15.81
N LEU A 28 4.98 1.38 -16.95
CA LEU A 28 3.96 0.44 -17.45
C LEU A 28 4.49 -1.00 -17.53
N GLU A 29 5.61 -1.26 -16.85
CA GLU A 29 6.16 -2.61 -16.75
C GLU A 29 5.24 -3.52 -15.94
N THR A 30 5.17 -4.76 -16.39
CA THR A 30 4.45 -5.85 -15.73
C THR A 30 5.41 -6.71 -14.90
N ALA A 31 4.89 -7.45 -13.94
CA ALA A 31 5.69 -8.25 -13.01
C ALA A 31 6.58 -9.30 -13.69
N ASP A 32 6.15 -9.89 -14.82
CA ASP A 32 6.97 -10.79 -15.63
C ASP A 32 8.24 -10.10 -16.16
N GLN A 33 8.09 -8.88 -16.67
CA GLN A 33 9.21 -8.09 -17.20
C GLN A 33 10.19 -7.67 -16.09
N VAL A 34 9.67 -7.34 -14.91
CA VAL A 34 10.50 -7.03 -13.75
C VAL A 34 11.21 -8.29 -13.24
N TYR A 35 10.50 -9.43 -13.22
CA TYR A 35 11.08 -10.72 -12.85
C TYR A 35 12.25 -11.12 -13.74
N GLU A 36 12.17 -10.92 -15.07
CA GLU A 36 13.27 -11.21 -15.98
C GLU A 36 14.56 -10.49 -15.56
N LEU A 37 14.47 -9.22 -15.16
CA LEU A 37 15.62 -8.45 -14.68
C LEU A 37 16.13 -8.92 -13.31
N ALA A 38 15.19 -9.18 -12.38
CA ALA A 38 15.54 -9.65 -11.04
C ALA A 38 16.18 -11.04 -11.07
N SER A 39 15.65 -11.96 -11.91
CA SER A 39 16.17 -13.31 -12.04
C SER A 39 17.55 -13.36 -12.70
N ASP A 40 17.80 -12.52 -13.72
CA ASP A 40 19.12 -12.36 -14.30
C ASP A 40 20.13 -11.87 -13.26
N TRP A 41 19.75 -10.87 -12.46
CA TRP A 41 20.60 -10.33 -11.41
C TRP A 41 20.90 -11.39 -10.34
N LEU A 42 19.86 -12.06 -9.81
CA LEU A 42 20.02 -13.13 -8.82
C LEU A 42 20.88 -14.29 -9.31
N THR A 43 20.72 -14.70 -10.58
CA THR A 43 21.54 -15.75 -11.18
C THR A 43 23.02 -15.37 -11.24
N ARG A 44 23.33 -14.09 -11.48
CA ARG A 44 24.71 -13.60 -11.57
C ARG A 44 25.33 -13.27 -10.22
N LYS A 45 24.55 -12.78 -9.28
CA LYS A 45 25.00 -12.14 -8.04
C LYS A 45 24.47 -12.78 -6.76
N GLY A 46 23.44 -13.60 -6.82
CA GLY A 46 22.76 -14.12 -5.65
C GLY A 46 23.63 -14.97 -4.73
N GLN A 47 24.70 -15.58 -5.25
CA GLN A 47 25.66 -16.36 -4.46
C GLN A 47 26.88 -15.54 -3.95
N GLU A 48 26.92 -14.24 -4.24
CA GLU A 48 27.88 -13.33 -3.60
C GLU A 48 27.38 -12.96 -2.20
N ASP A 49 28.28 -12.53 -1.31
CA ASP A 49 27.91 -12.07 0.04
C ASP A 49 27.51 -10.59 0.02
N ASP A 50 26.78 -10.17 1.07
CA ASP A 50 26.52 -8.76 1.41
C ASP A 50 25.79 -7.95 0.33
N TRP A 51 24.75 -8.53 -0.29
CA TRP A 51 23.93 -7.80 -1.26
C TRP A 51 22.55 -7.39 -0.71
N PHE A 52 22.01 -6.33 -1.30
CA PHE A 52 20.64 -5.87 -1.12
C PHE A 52 19.97 -5.72 -2.47
N LEU A 53 18.84 -6.39 -2.67
CA LEU A 53 18.04 -6.31 -3.89
C LEU A 53 16.66 -5.75 -3.57
N HIS A 54 16.31 -4.60 -4.17
CA HIS A 54 14.97 -4.04 -4.13
C HIS A 54 14.24 -4.31 -5.44
N VAL A 55 13.14 -5.05 -5.37
CA VAL A 55 12.26 -5.36 -6.51
C VAL A 55 10.95 -4.60 -6.32
N HIS A 56 10.55 -3.83 -7.32
CA HIS A 56 9.33 -3.04 -7.29
C HIS A 56 8.37 -3.51 -8.37
N LEU A 57 7.20 -4.01 -7.96
CA LEU A 57 6.12 -4.50 -8.81
C LEU A 57 4.98 -3.48 -8.83
N TRP A 58 4.44 -3.19 -10.01
CA TRP A 58 3.44 -2.13 -10.20
C TRP A 58 2.04 -2.66 -10.55
N ASP A 59 1.87 -3.97 -10.62
CA ASP A 59 0.65 -4.57 -11.18
C ASP A 59 -0.62 -4.24 -10.40
N PRO A 60 -0.60 -4.10 -9.06
CA PRO A 60 -1.76 -3.66 -8.29
C PRO A 60 -2.12 -2.19 -8.48
N HIS A 61 -1.18 -1.34 -8.89
CA HIS A 61 -1.43 0.10 -9.08
C HIS A 61 -2.25 0.33 -10.36
N THR A 62 -3.15 1.29 -10.34
CA THR A 62 -3.88 1.73 -11.54
C THR A 62 -2.92 2.08 -12.69
N PRO A 63 -3.24 1.74 -13.93
CA PRO A 63 -4.50 1.16 -14.45
C PRO A 63 -4.56 -0.38 -14.43
N TYR A 64 -4.09 -1.06 -13.40
CA TYR A 64 -4.07 -2.51 -13.17
C TYR A 64 -3.43 -3.30 -14.31
N ARG A 65 -2.13 -3.61 -14.14
CA ARG A 65 -1.25 -3.99 -15.25
C ARG A 65 -1.20 -5.48 -15.57
N ALA A 66 -1.86 -6.34 -14.79
CA ALA A 66 -1.91 -7.76 -15.12
C ALA A 66 -2.42 -7.96 -16.56
N PRO A 67 -1.67 -8.67 -17.41
CA PRO A 67 -2.03 -8.80 -18.83
C PRO A 67 -3.36 -9.56 -18.99
N ALA A 68 -4.13 -9.22 -20.03
CA ALA A 68 -5.41 -9.87 -20.31
C ALA A 68 -5.28 -11.39 -20.51
N SER A 69 -4.11 -11.86 -20.98
CA SER A 69 -3.80 -13.29 -21.13
C SER A 69 -3.72 -14.05 -19.80
N PHE A 70 -3.64 -13.35 -18.66
CA PHE A 70 -3.68 -13.97 -17.33
C PHE A 70 -5.10 -14.42 -16.96
N GLY A 71 -6.14 -13.90 -17.65
CA GLY A 71 -7.54 -14.20 -17.41
C GLY A 71 -8.14 -13.30 -16.32
N ASP A 72 -9.35 -13.64 -15.88
CA ASP A 72 -10.13 -12.90 -14.89
C ASP A 72 -10.48 -13.82 -13.71
N PRO A 73 -9.49 -14.12 -12.83
CA PRO A 73 -9.64 -15.14 -11.78
C PRO A 73 -10.68 -14.76 -10.71
N PHE A 74 -11.03 -13.49 -10.59
CA PHE A 74 -11.95 -12.96 -9.58
C PHE A 74 -13.32 -12.54 -10.16
N ALA A 75 -13.58 -12.78 -11.46
CA ALA A 75 -14.81 -12.36 -12.13
C ALA A 75 -16.11 -12.80 -11.41
N GLU A 76 -16.08 -13.95 -10.73
CA GLU A 76 -17.20 -14.49 -9.94
C GLU A 76 -17.03 -14.31 -8.43
N ALA A 77 -15.97 -13.63 -7.96
CA ALA A 77 -15.77 -13.38 -6.54
C ALA A 77 -16.89 -12.46 -5.99
N PRO A 78 -17.32 -12.65 -4.73
CA PRO A 78 -18.32 -11.76 -4.14
C PRO A 78 -17.75 -10.35 -4.00
N LEU A 79 -18.57 -9.34 -4.31
CA LEU A 79 -18.25 -7.96 -3.97
C LEU A 79 -18.40 -7.74 -2.46
N PRO A 80 -17.71 -6.75 -1.87
CA PRO A 80 -17.91 -6.37 -0.48
C PRO A 80 -19.38 -6.01 -0.20
N GLU A 81 -19.93 -6.51 0.91
CA GLU A 81 -21.37 -6.32 1.24
C GLU A 81 -21.74 -4.85 1.45
N TRP A 82 -20.78 -4.01 1.89
CA TRP A 82 -21.02 -2.59 2.13
C TRP A 82 -21.23 -1.79 0.84
N LEU A 83 -20.56 -2.16 -0.28
CA LEU A 83 -20.65 -1.43 -1.54
C LEU A 83 -21.85 -1.89 -2.35
N THR A 84 -23.03 -1.48 -1.91
CA THR A 84 -24.32 -1.79 -2.57
C THR A 84 -24.60 -0.85 -3.75
N GLU A 85 -25.63 -1.18 -4.54
CA GLU A 85 -26.13 -0.27 -5.59
C GLU A 85 -26.57 1.09 -5.02
N GLU A 86 -27.10 1.12 -3.80
CA GLU A 86 -27.49 2.37 -3.13
C GLU A 86 -26.26 3.22 -2.78
N VAL A 87 -25.23 2.62 -2.19
CA VAL A 87 -23.95 3.31 -1.88
C VAL A 87 -23.30 3.80 -3.17
N ARG A 88 -23.19 2.95 -4.20
CA ARG A 88 -22.69 3.34 -5.52
C ARG A 88 -23.46 4.55 -6.08
N HIS A 89 -24.80 4.53 -5.96
CA HIS A 89 -25.62 5.65 -6.45
C HIS A 89 -25.38 6.94 -5.64
N GLN A 90 -25.18 6.85 -4.34
CA GLN A 90 -24.78 8.01 -3.50
C GLN A 90 -23.43 8.54 -3.94
N HIS A 91 -22.42 7.68 -4.16
CA HIS A 91 -21.11 8.06 -4.70
C HIS A 91 -21.21 8.76 -6.05
N TRP A 92 -22.14 8.30 -6.92
CA TRP A 92 -22.36 8.93 -8.22
C TRP A 92 -22.92 10.36 -8.13
N GLN A 93 -23.59 10.73 -7.02
CA GLN A 93 -24.07 12.09 -6.82
C GLN A 93 -22.99 13.07 -6.33
N GLN A 94 -21.86 12.56 -5.94
CA GLN A 94 -20.72 13.34 -5.47
C GLN A 94 -19.69 13.52 -6.61
N CYS A 95 -18.78 14.46 -6.43
CA CYS A 95 -17.69 14.72 -7.37
C CYS A 95 -16.35 14.67 -6.64
N GLY A 96 -15.27 14.73 -7.41
CA GLY A 96 -13.90 14.74 -6.92
C GLY A 96 -12.99 13.93 -7.84
N PRO A 97 -11.67 14.16 -7.78
CA PRO A 97 -10.71 13.32 -8.47
C PRO A 97 -10.82 11.88 -8.00
N HIS A 98 -10.82 10.93 -8.93
CA HIS A 98 -10.98 9.51 -8.64
C HIS A 98 -12.30 9.14 -7.92
N SER A 99 -13.35 9.98 -8.03
CA SER A 99 -14.70 9.62 -7.57
C SER A 99 -15.36 8.61 -8.52
N ALA A 100 -16.55 8.13 -8.15
CA ALA A 100 -17.33 7.23 -9.01
C ALA A 100 -17.56 7.79 -10.43
N GLN A 101 -17.63 9.11 -10.61
CA GLN A 101 -17.81 9.75 -11.92
C GLN A 101 -16.51 9.81 -12.74
N GLU A 102 -15.37 9.73 -12.10
CA GLU A 102 -14.07 9.91 -12.76
C GLU A 102 -12.99 9.11 -12.00
N CYS A 103 -12.89 7.80 -12.22
CA CYS A 103 -11.92 6.95 -11.54
C CYS A 103 -10.62 6.70 -12.35
N SER A 104 -10.40 7.44 -13.43
CA SER A 104 -9.18 7.32 -14.27
C SER A 104 -8.21 8.49 -14.14
N GLY A 105 -8.45 9.42 -13.21
CA GLY A 105 -7.54 10.51 -12.85
C GLY A 105 -7.25 11.48 -13.99
N PHE A 106 -8.22 12.22 -14.50
CA PHE A 106 -8.09 13.28 -15.52
C PHE A 106 -7.34 12.89 -16.80
N SER A 107 -6.97 11.63 -16.98
CA SER A 107 -6.28 11.13 -18.17
C SER A 107 -7.10 10.06 -18.88
N PRO A 108 -8.16 10.43 -19.62
CA PRO A 108 -8.87 9.50 -20.48
C PRO A 108 -7.94 9.08 -21.63
N ASN A 109 -7.00 8.20 -21.33
CA ASN A 109 -6.09 7.70 -22.32
C ASN A 109 -6.67 6.44 -22.96
N GLU A 110 -7.45 6.61 -24.03
CA GLU A 110 -7.99 5.49 -24.81
C GLU A 110 -6.91 4.46 -25.23
N LYS A 111 -5.66 4.91 -25.39
CA LYS A 111 -4.55 4.01 -25.67
C LYS A 111 -4.17 3.18 -24.45
N ALA A 112 -4.14 3.79 -23.28
CA ALA A 112 -3.87 3.05 -22.03
C ALA A 112 -4.95 1.99 -21.80
N ARG A 113 -6.23 2.32 -21.98
CA ARG A 113 -7.34 1.37 -21.85
C ARG A 113 -7.25 0.18 -22.81
N LYS A 114 -6.68 0.36 -23.99
CA LYS A 114 -6.45 -0.74 -24.92
C LYS A 114 -5.39 -1.73 -24.39
N TYR A 115 -4.40 -1.23 -23.68
CA TYR A 115 -3.31 -2.06 -23.14
C TYR A 115 -3.64 -2.57 -21.71
N PHE A 116 -4.44 -1.79 -20.96
CA PHE A 116 -4.81 -2.07 -19.58
C PHE A 116 -6.33 -1.97 -19.43
N PRO A 117 -7.08 -2.97 -19.88
CA PRO A 117 -8.54 -2.92 -19.92
C PRO A 117 -9.22 -3.14 -18.56
N ARG A 118 -8.44 -3.35 -17.48
CA ARG A 118 -8.95 -3.78 -16.18
C ARG A 118 -9.43 -2.65 -15.28
N GLN A 119 -9.17 -1.38 -15.64
CA GLN A 119 -9.67 -0.24 -14.88
C GLN A 119 -10.85 0.40 -15.61
N PRO A 120 -12.05 0.48 -14.99
CA PRO A 120 -13.17 1.24 -15.52
C PRO A 120 -12.86 2.73 -15.52
N GLN A 121 -13.47 3.49 -16.39
CA GLN A 121 -13.34 4.96 -16.41
C GLN A 121 -14.28 5.65 -15.42
N GLN A 122 -15.39 5.00 -15.12
CA GLN A 122 -16.45 5.48 -14.25
C GLN A 122 -17.12 4.29 -13.57
N ILE A 123 -17.61 4.48 -12.38
CA ILE A 123 -18.37 3.48 -11.62
C ILE A 123 -19.87 3.74 -11.83
N GLY A 124 -20.30 3.59 -13.09
CA GLY A 124 -21.68 3.89 -13.50
C GLY A 124 -22.72 2.83 -13.08
N ASP A 125 -22.29 1.59 -12.83
CA ASP A 125 -23.11 0.46 -12.42
C ASP A 125 -22.29 -0.55 -11.61
N MET A 126 -22.93 -1.61 -11.09
CA MET A 126 -22.27 -2.66 -10.32
C MET A 126 -21.33 -3.54 -11.17
N HIS A 127 -21.45 -3.51 -12.47
CA HIS A 127 -20.49 -4.17 -13.36
C HIS A 127 -19.15 -3.44 -13.33
N ALA A 128 -19.16 -2.10 -13.38
CA ALA A 128 -17.95 -1.30 -13.27
C ALA A 128 -17.30 -1.43 -11.86
N VAL A 129 -18.09 -1.57 -10.78
CA VAL A 129 -17.57 -1.93 -9.46
C VAL A 129 -16.81 -3.25 -9.53
N ARG A 130 -17.40 -4.28 -10.14
CA ARG A 130 -16.74 -5.58 -10.30
C ARG A 130 -15.45 -5.49 -11.13
N GLU A 131 -15.47 -4.78 -12.25
CA GLU A 131 -14.27 -4.56 -13.06
C GLU A 131 -13.14 -3.92 -12.25
N MET A 132 -13.46 -2.96 -11.36
CA MET A 132 -12.48 -2.31 -10.49
C MET A 132 -11.84 -3.31 -9.52
N PHE A 133 -12.66 -4.07 -8.78
CA PHE A 133 -12.17 -5.07 -7.81
C PHE A 133 -11.41 -6.20 -8.50
N ASP A 134 -11.95 -6.78 -9.57
CA ASP A 134 -11.27 -7.83 -10.32
C ASP A 134 -9.94 -7.34 -10.89
N GLY A 135 -9.88 -6.10 -11.35
CA GLY A 135 -8.65 -5.49 -11.86
C GLY A 135 -7.56 -5.39 -10.80
N TYR A 136 -7.88 -4.89 -9.62
CA TYR A 136 -6.97 -4.77 -8.48
C TYR A 136 -6.51 -6.15 -7.98
N ASP A 137 -7.46 -7.02 -7.65
CA ASP A 137 -7.18 -8.36 -7.12
C ASP A 137 -6.35 -9.20 -8.09
N THR A 138 -6.65 -9.09 -9.39
CA THR A 138 -5.85 -9.75 -10.44
C THR A 138 -4.42 -9.16 -10.49
N GLY A 139 -4.26 -7.87 -10.29
CA GLY A 139 -2.96 -7.21 -10.19
C GLY A 139 -2.14 -7.74 -9.01
N VAL A 140 -2.76 -7.87 -7.84
CA VAL A 140 -2.14 -8.46 -6.63
C VAL A 140 -1.73 -9.91 -6.90
N LEU A 141 -2.64 -10.73 -7.42
CA LEU A 141 -2.36 -12.15 -7.72
C LEU A 141 -1.24 -12.31 -8.76
N TYR A 142 -1.18 -11.40 -9.75
CA TYR A 142 -0.13 -11.43 -10.76
C TYR A 142 1.24 -11.06 -10.18
N ALA A 143 1.30 -10.05 -9.32
CA ALA A 143 2.52 -9.70 -8.59
C ALA A 143 2.98 -10.84 -7.67
N ASP A 144 2.06 -11.41 -6.89
CA ASP A 144 2.31 -12.54 -5.98
C ASP A 144 2.90 -13.76 -6.71
N LYS A 145 2.39 -14.08 -7.89
CA LYS A 145 2.96 -15.14 -8.75
C LYS A 145 4.46 -14.94 -8.99
N TYR A 146 4.90 -13.71 -9.27
CA TYR A 146 6.31 -13.43 -9.56
C TYR A 146 7.16 -13.29 -8.30
N VAL A 147 6.58 -12.87 -7.18
CA VAL A 147 7.21 -13.04 -5.86
C VAL A 147 7.49 -14.52 -5.60
N GLY A 148 6.51 -15.40 -5.84
CA GLY A 148 6.69 -16.84 -5.72
C GLY A 148 7.78 -17.40 -6.64
N GLN A 149 7.93 -16.86 -7.86
CA GLN A 149 9.01 -17.27 -8.77
C GLN A 149 10.38 -16.80 -8.28
N ILE A 150 10.49 -15.61 -7.67
CA ILE A 150 11.73 -15.15 -7.04
C ILE A 150 12.11 -16.08 -5.88
N MET A 151 11.15 -16.44 -5.02
CA MET A 151 11.39 -17.36 -3.91
C MET A 151 11.85 -18.75 -4.40
N ASN A 152 11.23 -19.27 -5.45
CA ASN A 152 11.65 -20.53 -6.06
C ASN A 152 13.09 -20.45 -6.62
N LEU A 153 13.45 -19.33 -7.25
CA LEU A 153 14.80 -19.13 -7.74
C LEU A 153 15.84 -19.08 -6.62
N LEU A 154 15.52 -18.44 -5.48
CA LEU A 154 16.41 -18.44 -4.30
C LEU A 154 16.65 -19.87 -3.80
N ALA A 155 15.60 -20.71 -3.76
CA ALA A 155 15.73 -22.12 -3.40
C ALA A 155 16.53 -22.93 -4.45
N GLU A 156 16.33 -22.68 -5.75
CA GLU A 156 17.12 -23.31 -6.82
C GLU A 156 18.61 -22.94 -6.74
N LEU A 157 18.92 -21.74 -6.25
CA LEU A 157 20.29 -21.28 -6.01
C LEU A 157 20.87 -21.76 -4.67
N ASP A 158 20.08 -22.46 -3.84
CA ASP A 158 20.46 -22.96 -2.51
C ASP A 158 20.88 -21.84 -1.54
N ILE A 159 20.17 -20.70 -1.57
CA ILE A 159 20.44 -19.51 -0.75
C ILE A 159 19.19 -19.01 0.02
N ASP A 160 18.05 -19.66 -0.13
CA ASP A 160 16.79 -19.18 0.46
C ASP A 160 16.80 -19.17 2.00
N ASP A 161 17.60 -20.02 2.64
CA ASP A 161 17.75 -20.03 4.12
C ASP A 161 18.67 -18.90 4.63
N ASP A 162 19.56 -18.39 3.80
CA ASP A 162 20.52 -17.35 4.16
C ASP A 162 20.02 -15.93 3.85
N VAL A 163 18.95 -15.81 3.05
CA VAL A 163 18.42 -14.52 2.59
C VAL A 163 17.26 -14.05 3.46
N ALA A 164 17.36 -12.84 4.00
CA ALA A 164 16.22 -12.13 4.56
C ALA A 164 15.30 -11.64 3.43
N ILE A 165 14.02 -11.91 3.55
CA ILE A 165 13.01 -11.50 2.56
C ILE A 165 11.98 -10.62 3.26
N MET A 166 11.74 -9.43 2.69
CA MET A 166 10.69 -8.54 3.13
C MET A 166 9.77 -8.23 1.95
N ILE A 167 8.47 -8.37 2.17
CA ILE A 167 7.43 -7.99 1.22
C ILE A 167 6.57 -6.93 1.88
N SER A 168 6.45 -5.77 1.25
CA SER A 168 5.65 -4.65 1.72
C SER A 168 5.13 -3.84 0.54
N SER A 169 4.37 -2.79 0.82
CA SER A 169 3.89 -1.81 -0.16
C SER A 169 4.30 -0.40 0.26
N ASP A 170 4.34 0.54 -0.66
CA ASP A 170 4.54 1.97 -0.38
C ASP A 170 3.25 2.64 0.12
N HIS A 171 2.10 2.22 -0.35
CA HIS A 171 0.75 2.62 0.08
C HIS A 171 -0.26 1.50 -0.24
N GLY A 172 -1.46 1.66 0.25
CA GLY A 172 -2.62 0.86 -0.13
C GLY A 172 -3.38 1.49 -1.30
N GLU A 173 -4.64 1.04 -1.52
CA GLU A 173 -5.50 1.53 -2.60
C GLU A 173 -6.95 1.54 -2.12
N THR A 174 -7.66 2.64 -2.28
CA THR A 174 -9.11 2.70 -2.05
C THR A 174 -9.87 2.15 -3.25
N LEU A 175 -10.87 1.34 -2.99
CA LEU A 175 -11.74 0.72 -4.01
C LEU A 175 -13.20 1.13 -3.86
N GLY A 176 -13.41 2.36 -3.37
CA GLY A 176 -14.72 2.96 -3.16
C GLY A 176 -14.91 3.58 -1.78
N GLU A 177 -14.07 3.23 -0.81
CA GLU A 177 -14.10 3.88 0.49
C GLU A 177 -13.95 5.38 0.33
N LEU A 178 -14.71 6.16 1.10
CA LEU A 178 -14.78 7.61 1.00
C LEU A 178 -15.08 8.14 -0.42
N ASN A 179 -15.73 7.35 -1.29
CA ASN A 179 -15.97 7.65 -2.71
C ASN A 179 -14.66 7.89 -3.51
N VAL A 180 -13.58 7.23 -3.14
CA VAL A 180 -12.32 7.24 -3.90
C VAL A 180 -12.12 5.87 -4.54
N TYR A 181 -11.86 5.83 -5.84
CA TYR A 181 -11.75 4.60 -6.63
C TYR A 181 -10.42 4.53 -7.37
N GLY A 182 -9.55 3.62 -6.93
CA GLY A 182 -8.26 3.35 -7.56
C GLY A 182 -7.26 4.47 -7.36
N ASP A 183 -7.20 5.01 -6.15
CA ASP A 183 -6.20 6.01 -5.75
C ASP A 183 -5.91 5.89 -4.24
N HIS A 184 -4.98 6.71 -3.76
CA HIS A 184 -4.44 6.71 -2.39
C HIS A 184 -4.33 8.16 -1.87
N GLN A 185 -5.39 8.94 -2.05
CA GLN A 185 -5.39 10.39 -1.81
C GLN A 185 -6.00 10.82 -0.47
N THR A 186 -6.36 9.89 0.39
CA THR A 186 -7.00 10.12 1.69
C THR A 186 -6.17 9.55 2.83
N ALA A 187 -6.31 10.11 4.04
CA ALA A 187 -5.61 9.62 5.24
C ALA A 187 -6.37 8.48 5.92
N ASP A 188 -7.07 7.65 5.14
CA ASP A 188 -7.85 6.50 5.56
C ASP A 188 -6.99 5.26 5.81
N GLN A 189 -7.61 4.20 6.33
CA GLN A 189 -6.94 2.93 6.57
C GLN A 189 -6.54 2.22 5.29
N PHE A 190 -7.35 2.28 4.22
CA PHE A 190 -7.08 1.56 2.97
C PHE A 190 -5.87 2.11 2.23
N THR A 191 -5.61 3.42 2.37
CA THR A 191 -4.40 4.07 1.85
C THR A 191 -3.19 3.80 2.73
N SER A 192 -3.33 3.82 4.06
CA SER A 192 -2.22 3.87 5.00
C SER A 192 -1.85 2.53 5.64
N HIS A 193 -2.76 1.55 5.69
CA HIS A 193 -2.49 0.24 6.27
C HIS A 193 -1.96 -0.72 5.20
N ILE A 194 -0.65 -0.86 5.14
CA ILE A 194 0.06 -1.68 4.14
C ILE A 194 0.44 -3.06 4.70
N PRO A 195 0.57 -4.09 3.85
CA PRO A 195 1.06 -5.39 4.27
C PRO A 195 2.54 -5.34 4.63
N MET A 196 2.96 -6.19 5.58
CA MET A 196 4.36 -6.50 5.82
C MET A 196 4.51 -7.99 6.09
N ILE A 197 5.30 -8.67 5.27
CA ILE A 197 5.67 -10.08 5.46
C ILE A 197 7.19 -10.13 5.56
N LEU A 198 7.69 -10.77 6.62
CA LEU A 198 9.11 -10.86 6.90
C LEU A 198 9.52 -12.31 7.09
N LYS A 199 10.53 -12.75 6.33
CA LYS A 199 11.36 -13.93 6.60
C LYS A 199 12.75 -13.41 6.96
N TRP A 200 13.26 -13.79 8.14
CA TRP A 200 14.59 -13.41 8.57
C TRP A 200 15.31 -14.64 9.12
N PRO A 201 16.53 -14.96 8.65
CA PRO A 201 17.32 -16.07 9.16
C PRO A 201 17.46 -16.00 10.68
N GLY A 202 17.22 -17.12 11.36
CA GLY A 202 17.28 -17.19 12.84
C GLY A 202 15.98 -16.86 13.57
N THR A 203 14.89 -16.53 12.85
CA THR A 203 13.57 -16.24 13.46
C THR A 203 12.52 -17.34 13.18
N GLU A 204 12.92 -18.53 12.78
CA GLU A 204 12.05 -19.64 12.34
C GLU A 204 11.05 -20.07 13.44
N LYS A 205 11.39 -19.90 14.73
CA LYS A 205 10.47 -20.15 15.86
C LYS A 205 9.21 -19.27 15.82
N ASN A 206 9.22 -18.18 15.08
CA ASN A 206 8.11 -17.25 14.92
C ASN A 206 7.38 -17.44 13.58
N GLN A 207 7.74 -18.45 12.80
CA GLN A 207 7.13 -18.72 11.50
C GLN A 207 5.61 -18.85 11.62
N GLY A 208 4.89 -18.20 10.72
CA GLY A 208 3.43 -18.19 10.66
C GLY A 208 2.76 -17.31 11.73
N LYS A 209 3.50 -16.61 12.58
CA LYS A 209 2.91 -15.64 13.51
C LYS A 209 2.37 -14.43 12.75
N LYS A 210 1.25 -13.91 13.25
CA LYS A 210 0.72 -12.61 12.89
C LYS A 210 0.95 -11.66 14.05
N PHE A 211 1.30 -10.43 13.72
CA PHE A 211 1.50 -9.33 14.65
C PHE A 211 0.48 -8.26 14.31
N GLU A 212 -0.22 -7.76 15.32
CA GLU A 212 -1.26 -6.71 15.19
C GLU A 212 -0.74 -5.35 15.68
N ALA A 213 0.48 -5.31 16.20
CA ALA A 213 1.11 -4.10 16.71
C ALA A 213 1.32 -3.07 15.60
N MET A 214 1.09 -1.81 15.92
CA MET A 214 1.18 -0.71 14.97
C MET A 214 2.63 -0.23 14.81
N HIS A 215 3.09 -0.17 13.57
CA HIS A 215 4.41 0.34 13.19
C HIS A 215 4.31 1.28 12.00
N TYR A 216 5.23 2.25 11.90
CA TYR A 216 5.40 3.02 10.67
C TYR A 216 6.27 2.29 9.66
N GLN A 217 6.09 2.60 8.39
CA GLN A 217 6.98 2.10 7.32
C GLN A 217 8.46 2.50 7.57
N ILE A 218 8.71 3.67 8.15
CA ILE A 218 10.06 4.11 8.52
C ILE A 218 10.72 3.24 9.61
N ASP A 219 9.92 2.56 10.46
CA ASP A 219 10.42 1.65 11.49
C ASP A 219 11.06 0.40 10.87
N ILE A 220 10.66 0.04 9.65
CA ILE A 220 11.20 -1.10 8.90
C ILE A 220 12.71 -0.91 8.66
N THR A 221 13.12 0.27 8.20
CA THR A 221 14.54 0.53 7.92
C THR A 221 15.38 0.51 9.19
N ALA A 222 14.86 1.07 10.28
CA ALA A 222 15.52 1.00 11.58
C ALA A 222 15.67 -0.46 12.06
N THR A 223 14.62 -1.26 11.88
CA THR A 223 14.62 -2.69 12.23
C THR A 223 15.63 -3.49 11.40
N ILE A 224 15.74 -3.23 10.09
CA ILE A 224 16.72 -3.88 9.22
C ILE A 224 18.14 -3.57 9.71
N LEU A 225 18.47 -2.31 10.01
CA LEU A 225 19.81 -1.94 10.50
C LEU A 225 20.13 -2.68 11.79
N GLU A 226 19.23 -2.67 12.76
CA GLU A 226 19.46 -3.36 14.03
C GLU A 226 19.62 -4.88 13.84
N MET A 227 18.80 -5.50 13.00
CA MET A 227 18.90 -6.93 12.68
C MET A 227 20.22 -7.29 12.00
N LEU A 228 20.83 -6.35 11.28
CA LEU A 228 22.17 -6.48 10.69
C LEU A 228 23.30 -6.11 11.67
N GLY A 229 22.99 -5.74 12.91
CA GLY A 229 23.97 -5.30 13.91
C GLY A 229 24.54 -3.91 13.63
N ILE A 230 23.85 -3.10 12.85
CA ILE A 230 24.24 -1.71 12.52
C ILE A 230 23.48 -0.77 13.46
N GLU A 231 24.19 0.22 14.02
CA GLU A 231 23.58 1.23 14.89
C GLU A 231 22.58 2.10 14.10
N VAL A 232 21.35 2.20 14.62
CA VAL A 232 20.33 3.09 14.06
C VAL A 232 20.69 4.54 14.37
N PRO A 233 20.77 5.44 13.36
CA PRO A 233 21.10 6.84 13.61
C PRO A 233 20.10 7.52 14.56
N ALA A 234 20.58 8.18 15.61
CA ALA A 234 19.73 8.85 16.60
C ALA A 234 18.87 10.00 16.05
N SER A 235 19.15 10.44 14.81
CA SER A 235 18.36 11.46 14.10
C SER A 235 17.19 10.90 13.29
N TRP A 236 16.98 9.59 13.31
CA TRP A 236 15.86 8.97 12.61
C TRP A 236 14.62 8.94 13.50
N ASP A 237 13.46 9.17 12.89
CA ASP A 237 12.15 9.06 13.56
C ASP A 237 11.65 7.61 13.63
N GLY A 238 12.24 6.71 12.83
CA GLY A 238 11.91 5.29 12.82
C GLY A 238 12.45 4.58 14.08
N GLU A 239 11.60 3.78 14.72
CA GLU A 239 11.93 2.96 15.89
C GLU A 239 12.01 1.49 15.49
N SER A 240 13.11 0.82 15.85
CA SER A 240 13.27 -0.61 15.55
C SER A 240 12.35 -1.46 16.43
N PHE A 241 11.72 -2.46 15.82
CA PHE A 241 10.98 -3.52 16.49
C PHE A 241 11.70 -4.89 16.39
N ALA A 242 13.00 -4.90 16.12
CA ALA A 242 13.81 -6.12 15.98
C ALA A 242 13.74 -7.02 17.22
N GLU A 243 13.75 -6.44 18.43
CA GLU A 243 13.65 -7.19 19.68
C GLU A 243 12.33 -7.96 19.78
N HIS A 244 11.20 -7.33 19.39
CA HIS A 244 9.87 -7.95 19.39
C HIS A 244 9.78 -9.07 18.35
N LEU A 245 10.33 -8.88 17.16
CA LEU A 245 10.46 -9.94 16.16
C LEU A 245 11.26 -11.13 16.67
N GLN A 246 12.39 -10.88 17.34
CA GLN A 246 13.24 -11.95 17.88
C GLN A 246 12.56 -12.70 19.03
N LYS A 247 11.89 -12.01 19.93
CA LYS A 247 11.14 -12.61 21.05
C LYS A 247 9.84 -13.25 20.58
N GLY A 248 9.22 -12.72 19.54
CA GLY A 248 7.91 -13.11 19.04
C GLY A 248 6.78 -12.59 19.92
N ASP A 249 6.98 -11.46 20.56
CA ASP A 249 5.94 -10.67 21.22
C ASP A 249 5.36 -9.62 20.25
N ASP A 250 4.18 -9.08 20.57
CA ASP A 250 3.42 -8.19 19.71
C ASP A 250 3.28 -6.82 20.38
N GLU A 251 4.38 -6.08 20.39
CA GLU A 251 4.43 -4.74 20.93
C GLU A 251 4.77 -3.72 19.84
N GLY A 252 4.15 -2.54 19.90
CA GLY A 252 4.32 -1.46 18.93
C GLY A 252 3.87 -0.12 19.47
N ARG A 253 3.62 0.81 18.59
CA ARG A 253 3.22 2.18 18.93
C ARG A 253 1.78 2.21 19.45
N SER A 254 1.50 3.07 20.44
CA SER A 254 0.14 3.25 20.98
C SER A 254 -0.80 3.93 19.97
N HIS A 255 -0.25 4.72 19.05
CA HIS A 255 -0.96 5.40 17.98
C HIS A 255 -0.03 5.75 16.83
N LEU A 256 -0.60 5.98 15.66
CA LEU A 256 0.10 6.45 14.46
C LEU A 256 -0.54 7.74 13.96
N ILE A 257 0.29 8.69 13.54
CA ILE A 257 -0.16 9.87 12.80
C ILE A 257 0.09 9.62 11.32
N VAL A 258 -0.96 9.78 10.52
CA VAL A 258 -0.91 9.64 9.07
C VAL A 258 -1.23 10.99 8.42
N SER A 259 -0.61 11.30 7.31
CA SER A 259 -0.83 12.57 6.62
C SER A 259 -0.94 12.33 5.13
N GLN A 260 -1.86 13.04 4.50
CA GLN A 260 -2.03 13.07 3.05
C GLN A 260 -1.95 14.52 2.57
N GLY A 261 -1.24 14.75 1.47
CA GLY A 261 -1.01 16.08 0.92
C GLY A 261 -0.98 16.09 -0.61
N ALA A 262 -1.61 15.10 -1.26
CA ALA A 262 -1.71 15.03 -2.73
C ALA A 262 -2.91 15.86 -3.24
N TRP A 263 -4.06 15.22 -3.48
CA TRP A 263 -5.29 15.92 -3.84
C TRP A 263 -5.98 16.53 -2.63
N THR A 264 -6.07 15.75 -1.55
CA THR A 264 -6.55 16.23 -0.26
C THR A 264 -5.41 16.82 0.57
N CYS A 265 -5.74 17.55 1.63
CA CYS A 265 -4.83 17.86 2.71
C CYS A 265 -5.48 17.37 4.00
N GLN A 266 -5.07 16.20 4.46
CA GLN A 266 -5.64 15.54 5.61
C GLN A 266 -4.56 15.08 6.59
N ARG A 267 -4.93 15.02 7.86
CA ARG A 267 -4.11 14.40 8.90
C ARG A 267 -4.98 13.54 9.78
N GLY A 268 -4.56 12.29 9.95
CA GLY A 268 -5.27 11.32 10.75
C GLY A 268 -4.47 10.87 11.95
N VAL A 269 -5.15 10.35 12.95
CA VAL A 269 -4.58 9.56 14.03
C VAL A 269 -5.29 8.22 14.12
N ARG A 270 -4.53 7.14 14.14
CA ARG A 270 -4.97 5.75 14.28
C ARG A 270 -4.55 5.24 15.65
N TRP A 271 -5.50 4.82 16.51
CA TRP A 271 -5.23 4.25 17.84
C TRP A 271 -6.28 3.19 18.19
N GLY A 272 -5.84 2.09 18.79
CA GLY A 272 -6.74 0.97 19.04
C GLY A 272 -7.50 0.59 17.76
N ASN A 273 -8.83 0.63 17.78
CA ASN A 273 -9.69 0.43 16.59
C ASN A 273 -10.31 1.73 16.07
N ASN A 274 -9.74 2.88 16.39
CA ASN A 274 -10.30 4.17 16.00
C ASN A 274 -9.41 4.84 14.95
N LEU A 275 -10.03 5.60 14.06
CA LEU A 275 -9.37 6.48 13.11
C LEU A 275 -10.08 7.84 13.14
N LEU A 276 -9.35 8.88 13.50
CA LEU A 276 -9.76 10.28 13.34
C LEU A 276 -9.05 10.86 12.12
N ILE A 277 -9.77 11.58 11.27
CA ILE A 277 -9.21 12.34 10.14
C ILE A 277 -9.65 13.80 10.24
N ASP A 278 -8.68 14.70 10.34
CA ASP A 278 -8.87 16.15 10.18
C ASP A 278 -8.62 16.52 8.72
N THR A 279 -9.61 17.17 8.10
CA THR A 279 -9.55 17.60 6.69
C THR A 279 -9.31 19.11 6.60
N MET A 280 -8.11 19.51 6.23
CA MET A 280 -7.76 20.90 5.98
C MET A 280 -8.11 21.35 4.55
N HIS A 281 -8.13 20.39 3.61
CA HIS A 281 -8.60 20.58 2.23
C HIS A 281 -9.16 19.25 1.73
N ASP A 282 -10.40 19.26 1.26
CA ASP A 282 -11.16 18.06 0.91
C ASP A 282 -10.83 17.47 -0.48
N GLY A 283 -9.93 18.07 -1.24
CA GLY A 283 -9.61 17.61 -2.59
C GLY A 283 -10.80 17.66 -3.57
N TYR A 284 -11.81 18.47 -3.27
CA TYR A 284 -13.08 18.59 -4.01
C TYR A 284 -14.02 17.37 -3.83
N HIS A 285 -13.84 16.57 -2.76
CA HIS A 285 -14.70 15.42 -2.45
C HIS A 285 -15.85 15.73 -1.51
N LEU A 286 -15.93 16.96 -0.97
CA LEU A 286 -16.93 17.38 0.01
C LEU A 286 -16.86 16.54 1.31
N PHE A 287 -15.66 16.15 1.74
CA PHE A 287 -15.45 15.51 3.03
C PHE A 287 -15.78 16.45 4.18
N ASP A 288 -16.29 15.88 5.27
CA ASP A 288 -16.42 16.61 6.51
C ASP A 288 -15.06 17.12 7.02
N ASP A 289 -15.06 18.27 7.71
CA ASP A 289 -13.84 18.82 8.31
C ASP A 289 -13.20 17.84 9.30
N VAL A 290 -14.04 17.05 9.99
CA VAL A 290 -13.61 16.04 10.95
C VAL A 290 -14.40 14.74 10.71
N MET A 291 -13.69 13.64 10.52
CA MET A 291 -14.28 12.31 10.40
C MET A 291 -13.71 11.39 11.48
N LEU A 292 -14.58 10.61 12.12
CA LEU A 292 -14.21 9.60 13.13
C LEU A 292 -14.84 8.26 12.75
N PHE A 293 -14.03 7.21 12.77
CA PHE A 293 -14.46 5.85 12.41
C PHE A 293 -14.11 4.84 13.51
N ASP A 294 -15.02 3.89 13.77
CA ASP A 294 -14.80 2.69 14.59
C ASP A 294 -14.51 1.51 13.66
N LEU A 295 -13.26 1.25 13.40
CA LEU A 295 -12.80 0.24 12.44
C LEU A 295 -13.10 -1.20 12.88
N ALA A 296 -13.47 -1.44 14.14
CA ALA A 296 -13.90 -2.76 14.59
C ALA A 296 -15.32 -3.10 14.11
N ASN A 297 -16.20 -2.10 14.03
CA ASN A 297 -17.59 -2.28 13.63
C ASN A 297 -17.86 -1.76 12.19
N ASP A 298 -17.04 -0.85 11.72
CA ASP A 298 -17.09 -0.25 10.38
C ASP A 298 -15.70 -0.23 9.73
N PRO A 299 -15.17 -1.39 9.33
CA PRO A 299 -13.84 -1.49 8.74
C PRO A 299 -13.70 -0.77 7.40
N HIS A 300 -14.81 -0.37 6.77
CA HIS A 300 -14.84 0.33 5.47
C HIS A 300 -15.13 1.83 5.59
N GLU A 301 -15.09 2.39 6.81
CA GLU A 301 -15.21 3.84 7.02
C GLU A 301 -16.46 4.44 6.38
N THR A 302 -17.58 3.69 6.45
CA THR A 302 -18.84 4.05 5.79
C THR A 302 -19.66 5.06 6.59
N LYS A 303 -19.36 5.19 7.89
CA LYS A 303 -20.13 6.05 8.82
C LYS A 303 -19.23 6.93 9.66
N ASN A 304 -19.26 8.24 9.41
CA ASN A 304 -18.64 9.21 10.29
C ASN A 304 -19.43 9.30 11.61
N ILE A 305 -18.79 8.96 12.74
CA ILE A 305 -19.41 9.00 14.10
C ILE A 305 -18.90 10.18 14.94
N ALA A 306 -18.24 11.18 14.37
CA ALA A 306 -17.67 12.32 15.08
C ALA A 306 -18.73 13.09 15.91
N GLU A 307 -19.97 13.20 15.43
CA GLU A 307 -21.06 13.85 16.18
C GLU A 307 -21.68 12.93 17.24
N GLU A 308 -21.56 11.60 17.08
CA GLU A 308 -22.21 10.61 17.94
C GLU A 308 -21.32 10.20 19.14
N ASP A 309 -19.99 10.15 18.96
CA ASP A 309 -19.02 9.75 20.00
C ASP A 309 -18.01 10.86 20.33
N GLN A 310 -18.48 11.81 21.12
CA GLN A 310 -17.67 12.95 21.54
C GLN A 310 -16.49 12.55 22.44
N SER A 311 -16.58 11.42 23.16
CA SER A 311 -15.51 10.95 24.04
C SER A 311 -14.30 10.49 23.21
N THR A 312 -14.54 9.62 22.25
CA THR A 312 -13.52 9.09 21.35
C THR A 312 -12.97 10.19 20.43
N LEU A 313 -13.82 11.12 19.98
CA LEU A 313 -13.38 12.29 19.23
C LEU A 313 -12.36 13.13 20.02
N ASN A 314 -12.68 13.46 21.28
CA ASN A 314 -11.78 14.26 22.12
C ASN A 314 -10.44 13.55 22.39
N GLU A 315 -10.45 12.23 22.55
CA GLU A 315 -9.23 11.43 22.70
C GLU A 315 -8.34 11.54 21.47
N GLY A 316 -8.88 11.30 20.27
CA GLY A 316 -8.15 11.42 19.01
C GLY A 316 -7.61 12.83 18.76
N GLN A 317 -8.42 13.85 19.04
CA GLN A 317 -7.99 15.25 18.95
C GLN A 317 -6.85 15.59 19.92
N ALA A 318 -6.86 15.00 21.12
CA ALA A 318 -5.78 15.20 22.08
C ALA A 318 -4.48 14.54 21.61
N LEU A 319 -4.53 13.32 21.05
CA LEU A 319 -3.37 12.65 20.48
C LEU A 319 -2.76 13.45 19.32
N LEU A 320 -3.60 13.91 18.41
CA LEU A 320 -3.18 14.74 17.29
C LEU A 320 -2.63 16.09 17.74
N GLY A 321 -3.26 16.71 18.74
CA GLY A 321 -2.82 17.98 19.31
C GLY A 321 -1.47 17.89 20.01
N HIS A 322 -1.19 16.81 20.75
CA HIS A 322 0.12 16.56 21.33
C HIS A 322 1.21 16.44 20.26
N TRP A 323 0.97 15.62 19.22
CA TRP A 323 1.91 15.47 18.13
C TRP A 323 2.20 16.80 17.44
N LEU A 324 1.17 17.63 17.21
CA LEU A 324 1.32 18.96 16.58
C LEU A 324 2.11 19.96 17.47
N ALA A 325 2.10 19.79 18.78
CA ALA A 325 2.83 20.66 19.71
C ALA A 325 4.32 20.29 19.78
N ASP A 326 4.66 19.03 19.49
CA ASP A 326 6.02 18.49 19.58
C ASP A 326 6.79 18.57 18.24
N ASN A 327 6.09 18.84 17.12
CA ASN A 327 6.64 18.93 15.76
C ASN A 327 6.27 20.24 15.07
#